data_3c035a18205ec517ad67b2c91aa61e33
#
_entry.id   3c035a18205ec517ad67b2c91aa61e33
#
_cell.length_a   1.000
_cell.length_b   1.000
_cell.length_c   1.000
_cell.angle_alpha   90.00
_cell.angle_beta   90.00
_cell.angle_gamma   90.00
#
_symmetry.space_group_name_H-M   'P 1'
#
loop_
_entity.id
_entity.type
_entity.pdbx_description
1 polymer ?
#
loop_
_entity_poly.entity_id
_entity_poly.type
_entity_poly.pdbx_seq_one_letter_code
_entity_poly.pdbx_strand_id
1 'polypeptide(L)'
;MIKKYIKTTPIGAIRVTPDNQEELRAFAFPQEVTFGYEIIMHSIETLEGKMQFSDGDYLIKNETGECYVCRKNIFEKTYKEIEE
;
A
#
# COMPACT_ATOMS: atom_id res chain seq x y z
N MET A 1 -22.40 -20.91 -10.02
CA MET A 1 -21.25 -21.77 -9.73
C MET A 1 -20.26 -21.05 -8.82
N ILE A 2 -19.90 -21.67 -7.74
CA ILE A 2 -18.95 -21.09 -6.78
C ILE A 2 -17.53 -21.35 -7.26
N LYS A 3 -16.77 -20.27 -7.44
CA LYS A 3 -15.36 -20.39 -7.80
C LYS A 3 -14.51 -20.12 -6.57
N LYS A 4 -13.46 -20.90 -6.42
CA LYS A 4 -12.49 -20.67 -5.35
C LYS A 4 -11.40 -19.73 -5.85
N TYR A 5 -11.10 -18.74 -5.04
CA TYR A 5 -10.03 -17.80 -5.34
C TYR A 5 -8.92 -17.94 -4.31
N ILE A 6 -7.72 -17.98 -4.79
CA ILE A 6 -6.55 -17.94 -3.92
C ILE A 6 -6.11 -16.50 -3.83
N LYS A 7 -6.02 -16.01 -2.60
CA LYS A 7 -5.51 -14.66 -2.38
C LYS A 7 -4.02 -14.67 -2.66
N THR A 8 -3.61 -13.91 -3.67
CA THR A 8 -2.19 -13.81 -4.00
C THR A 8 -1.48 -13.02 -2.91
N THR A 9 -0.34 -13.54 -2.49
CA THR A 9 0.51 -12.84 -1.53
C THR A 9 1.14 -11.65 -2.23
N PRO A 10 1.06 -10.44 -1.65
CA PRO A 10 1.76 -9.29 -2.24
C PRO A 10 3.26 -9.55 -2.26
N ILE A 11 3.94 -9.07 -3.30
CA ILE A 11 5.39 -9.23 -3.40
C ILE A 11 6.15 -8.25 -2.51
N GLY A 12 5.46 -7.25 -1.98
CA GLY A 12 6.07 -6.33 -1.02
C GLY A 12 5.04 -5.48 -0.33
N ALA A 13 5.40 -5.02 0.85
CA ALA A 13 4.59 -4.10 1.64
C ALA A 13 5.51 -3.15 2.38
N ILE A 14 5.09 -1.90 2.50
CA ILE A 14 5.85 -0.91 3.24
C ILE A 14 4.90 -0.11 4.12
N ARG A 15 5.24 0.03 5.39
CA ARG A 15 4.46 0.83 6.31
C ARG A 15 4.71 2.32 6.07
N VAL A 16 3.64 3.10 6.06
CA VAL A 16 3.74 4.54 5.87
C VAL A 16 4.10 5.20 7.19
N THR A 17 5.20 5.94 7.18
CA THR A 17 5.64 6.72 8.33
C THR A 17 5.96 8.15 7.87
N PRO A 18 6.06 9.13 8.80
CA PRO A 18 6.45 10.48 8.41
C PRO A 18 7.85 10.59 7.81
N ASP A 19 8.69 9.61 8.05
CA ASP A 19 10.11 9.68 7.71
C ASP A 19 10.50 8.91 6.45
N ASN A 20 9.58 8.19 5.82
CA ASN A 20 9.93 7.33 4.69
C ASN A 20 9.27 7.74 3.37
N GLN A 21 9.02 9.03 3.17
CA GLN A 21 8.35 9.53 1.97
C GLN A 21 9.10 9.17 0.68
N GLU A 22 10.42 9.29 0.69
CA GLU A 22 11.23 8.95 -0.48
C GLU A 22 11.16 7.46 -0.80
N GLU A 23 11.19 6.62 0.23
CA GLU A 23 11.05 5.18 0.06
C GLU A 23 9.69 4.81 -0.51
N LEU A 24 8.64 5.51 -0.07
CA LEU A 24 7.29 5.28 -0.59
C LEU A 24 7.19 5.65 -2.06
N ARG A 25 7.79 6.76 -2.46
CA ARG A 25 7.82 7.14 -3.86
C ARG A 25 8.55 6.13 -4.73
N ALA A 26 9.70 5.67 -4.27
CA ALA A 26 10.47 4.65 -4.98
C ALA A 26 9.73 3.33 -5.06
N PHE A 27 9.08 2.95 -3.98
CA PHE A 27 8.30 1.72 -3.89
C PHE A 27 7.13 1.72 -4.86
N ALA A 28 6.44 2.86 -4.98
CA ALA A 28 5.26 3.00 -5.82
C ALA A 28 5.55 3.36 -7.26
N PHE A 29 6.78 3.80 -7.57
CA PHE A 29 7.12 4.23 -8.92
C PHE A 29 6.71 3.15 -9.95
N PRO A 30 6.08 3.51 -11.08
CA PRO A 30 5.84 4.87 -11.60
C PRO A 30 4.53 5.53 -11.16
N GLN A 31 3.82 4.96 -10.20
CA GLN A 31 2.61 5.58 -9.69
C GLN A 31 2.95 6.84 -8.90
N GLU A 32 2.17 7.89 -9.11
CA GLU A 32 2.41 9.14 -8.40
C GLU A 32 1.88 9.09 -6.98
N VAL A 33 2.72 9.51 -6.03
CA VAL A 33 2.36 9.61 -4.63
C VAL A 33 2.44 11.08 -4.23
N THR A 34 1.37 11.58 -3.64
CA THR A 34 1.29 12.97 -3.16
C THR A 34 1.19 12.95 -1.64
N PHE A 35 2.01 13.73 -0.98
CA PHE A 35 2.01 13.82 0.48
C PHE A 35 1.36 15.12 0.93
N GLY A 36 0.43 14.99 1.90
CA GLY A 36 -0.20 16.16 2.51
C GLY A 36 0.63 16.71 3.65
N TYR A 37 0.64 18.03 3.78
CA TYR A 37 1.41 18.72 4.82
C TYR A 37 0.54 19.19 5.98
N GLU A 38 -0.65 19.71 5.69
CA GLU A 38 -1.54 20.25 6.71
C GLU A 38 -2.58 19.23 7.18
N ILE A 39 -2.98 18.36 6.28
CA ILE A 39 -3.89 17.26 6.58
C ILE A 39 -3.04 16.01 6.45
N ILE A 40 -3.06 15.14 7.45
CA ILE A 40 -2.24 13.93 7.47
C ILE A 40 -2.84 12.90 6.50
N MET A 41 -3.19 13.34 5.31
CA MET A 41 -3.74 12.50 4.27
C MET A 41 -2.85 12.58 3.04
N HIS A 42 -2.36 11.45 2.64
CA HIS A 42 -1.58 11.28 1.43
C HIS A 42 -2.45 10.61 0.36
N SER A 43 -1.99 10.61 -0.86
CA SER A 43 -2.72 9.92 -1.93
C SER A 43 -1.76 9.25 -2.90
N ILE A 44 -2.25 8.19 -3.54
CA ILE A 44 -1.53 7.48 -4.58
C ILE A 44 -2.46 7.24 -5.76
N GLU A 45 -1.95 7.44 -6.98
CA GLU A 45 -2.70 7.15 -8.19
C GLU A 45 -2.68 5.66 -8.47
N THR A 46 -3.84 5.07 -8.66
CA THR A 46 -3.97 3.65 -9.04
C THR A 46 -4.78 3.54 -10.32
N LEU A 47 -4.85 2.34 -10.89
CA LEU A 47 -5.66 2.08 -12.07
C LEU A 47 -7.15 2.31 -11.80
N GLU A 48 -7.58 2.20 -10.56
CA GLU A 48 -8.96 2.44 -10.17
C GLU A 48 -9.22 3.88 -9.74
N GLY A 49 -8.20 4.74 -9.79
CA GLY A 49 -8.28 6.12 -9.39
C GLY A 49 -7.39 6.43 -8.20
N LYS A 50 -7.59 7.61 -7.65
CA LYS A 50 -6.78 8.08 -6.53
C LYS A 50 -7.25 7.45 -5.22
N MET A 51 -6.33 6.85 -4.47
CA MET A 51 -6.59 6.30 -3.15
C MET A 51 -5.90 7.14 -2.09
N GLN A 52 -6.61 7.42 -1.00
CA GLN A 52 -6.05 8.17 0.12
C GLN A 52 -5.49 7.23 1.18
N PHE A 53 -4.42 7.66 1.82
CA PHE A 53 -3.83 6.91 2.92
C PHE A 53 -3.21 7.86 3.95
N SER A 54 -2.93 7.35 5.12
CA SER A 54 -2.34 8.12 6.21
C SER A 54 -1.18 7.37 6.84
N ASP A 55 -0.45 8.08 7.71
CA ASP A 55 0.65 7.45 8.43
C ASP A 55 0.12 6.26 9.24
N GLY A 56 0.85 5.16 9.22
CA GLY A 56 0.43 3.93 9.86
C GLY A 56 -0.23 2.93 8.92
N ASP A 57 -0.79 3.39 7.81
CA ASP A 57 -1.31 2.50 6.78
C ASP A 57 -0.14 1.85 6.02
N TYR A 58 -0.47 0.95 5.11
CA TYR A 58 0.53 0.24 4.32
C TYR A 58 0.29 0.47 2.84
N LEU A 59 1.37 0.58 2.07
CA LEU A 59 1.33 0.43 0.62
C LEU A 59 1.77 -0.99 0.32
N ILE A 60 0.97 -1.70 -0.47
CA ILE A 60 1.28 -3.07 -0.86
C ILE A 60 1.41 -3.15 -2.37
N LYS A 61 2.34 -3.98 -2.83
CA LYS A 61 2.60 -4.17 -4.24
C LYS A 61 2.22 -5.59 -4.62
N ASN A 62 1.37 -5.73 -5.63
CA ASN A 62 0.97 -7.05 -6.10
C ASN A 62 1.91 -7.56 -7.19
N GLU A 63 1.61 -8.75 -7.71
CA GLU A 63 2.45 -9.39 -8.73
C GLU A 63 2.55 -8.62 -10.03
N THR A 64 1.55 -7.78 -10.33
CA THR A 64 1.57 -6.95 -11.54
C THR A 64 2.45 -5.71 -11.39
N GLY A 65 2.93 -5.46 -10.17
CA GLY A 65 3.72 -4.28 -9.88
C GLY A 65 2.91 -3.08 -9.45
N GLU A 66 1.58 -3.18 -9.47
CA GLU A 66 0.73 -2.10 -9.01
C GLU A 66 0.72 -2.01 -7.49
N CYS A 67 0.80 -0.78 -6.98
CA CYS A 67 0.70 -0.50 -5.55
C CYS A 67 -0.68 0.02 -5.22
N TYR A 68 -1.16 -0.33 -4.05
CA TYR A 68 -2.43 0.16 -3.52
C TYR A 68 -2.36 0.22 -1.99
N VAL A 69 -3.37 0.85 -1.40
CA VAL A 69 -3.39 1.11 0.04
C VAL A 69 -4.07 -0.02 0.78
N CYS A 70 -3.47 -0.42 1.89
CA CYS A 70 -4.11 -1.32 2.84
C CYS A 70 -4.12 -0.64 4.20
N ARG A 71 -5.30 -0.53 4.81
CA ARG A 71 -5.42 0.08 6.12
C ARG A 71 -4.68 -0.74 7.17
N LYS A 72 -4.10 -0.04 8.13
CA LYS A 72 -3.30 -0.64 9.19
C LYS A 72 -3.99 -1.84 9.84
N ASN A 73 -5.23 -1.64 10.30
CA ASN A 73 -5.94 -2.68 11.02
C ASN A 73 -6.26 -3.89 10.14
N ILE A 74 -6.57 -3.64 8.86
CA ILE A 74 -6.86 -4.71 7.91
C ILE A 74 -5.59 -5.47 7.56
N PHE A 75 -4.50 -4.74 7.34
CA PHE A 75 -3.22 -5.36 7.02
C PHE A 75 -2.75 -6.28 8.15
N GLU A 76 -2.80 -5.79 9.37
CA GLU A 76 -2.31 -6.54 10.52
C GLU A 76 -3.16 -7.78 10.84
N LYS A 77 -4.42 -7.79 10.43
CA LYS A 77 -5.29 -8.97 10.57
C LYS A 77 -5.10 -9.97 9.44
N THR A 78 -4.78 -9.49 8.26
CA THR A 78 -4.77 -10.30 7.04
C THR A 78 -3.41 -10.89 6.73
N TYR A 79 -2.36 -10.14 7.03
CA TYR A 79 -1.00 -10.53 6.67
C TYR A 79 -0.17 -10.71 7.93
N LYS A 80 0.72 -11.68 7.87
CA LYS A 80 1.72 -11.90 8.92
C LYS A 80 3.09 -11.77 8.31
N GLU A 81 3.98 -11.12 9.05
CA GLU A 81 5.37 -11.07 8.66
C GLU A 81 5.96 -12.47 8.71
N ILE A 82 6.67 -12.83 7.66
CA ILE A 82 7.36 -14.10 7.60
C ILE A 82 8.77 -13.88 8.13
N GLU A 83 9.06 -14.52 9.25
CA GLU A 83 10.41 -14.53 9.80
C GLU A 83 11.12 -15.77 9.33
N GLU A 84 12.28 -15.58 8.74
CA GLU A 84 13.13 -16.67 8.32
C GLU A 84 14.33 -16.78 9.24
#